data_b2c4ddee4884748618b06c91ce684f3f
#
_entry.id   b2c4ddee4884748618b06c91ce684f3f
#
_cell.length_a   1.000
_cell.length_b   1.000
_cell.length_c   1.000
_cell.angle_alpha   90.00
_cell.angle_beta   90.00
_cell.angle_gamma   90.00
#
_symmetry.space_group_name_H-M   'P 1'
#
loop_
_entity.id
_entity.type
_entity.pdbx_description
1 polymer ?
#
loop_
_entity_poly.entity_id
_entity_poly.type
_entity_poly.pdbx_seq_one_letter_code
_entity_poly.pdbx_strand_id
1 'polypeptide(L)'
;MPRLVLIAVALGLSAAVASASGAAFPKRVALPDGFQPEGIATAAEQFFVGSIPTGAVYRGSLRTGKGAVLVPAQTGRSAIGMEADRGRLFVAGGQTGKAFIYDTTTGTTLAMRTLATGAGTFVNDVVVTKTAAWFTDSFRPVLYRLPLGPNGRPGAQSAVTTLQLSGEFQQQDGFNVNGIDATSNGGTLVIVQSNTGKLFTVNPTSGATRAIDLGAESVPNGDGILLEGLTLYVVQNQLNQVAKIALRPGLRTGRVLKRISDAQLDVPTTVDAFGSRLYAVNARFSTAPTPTTAYWVTRLPK
;
A
#
# COMPACT_ATOMS: atom_id res chain seq x y z
N MET A 1 9.82 60.01 -65.13
CA MET A 1 9.24 58.70 -64.74
C MET A 1 9.85 58.35 -63.39
N PRO A 2 9.14 58.46 -62.24
CA PRO A 2 9.72 58.07 -60.93
C PRO A 2 9.51 56.57 -60.69
N ARG A 3 10.54 55.90 -60.20
CA ARG A 3 10.54 54.52 -59.78
C ARG A 3 9.93 54.40 -58.37
N LEU A 4 8.87 53.60 -58.24
CA LEU A 4 8.28 53.23 -56.98
C LEU A 4 9.14 52.12 -56.34
N VAL A 5 9.60 52.37 -55.11
CA VAL A 5 10.30 51.37 -54.27
C VAL A 5 9.24 50.80 -53.35
N LEU A 6 8.88 49.50 -53.51
CA LEU A 6 8.06 48.74 -52.55
C LEU A 6 8.96 48.25 -51.41
N ILE A 7 8.68 48.73 -50.20
CA ILE A 7 9.25 48.17 -48.96
C ILE A 7 8.34 47.08 -48.49
N ALA A 8 8.78 45.81 -48.53
CA ALA A 8 8.09 44.69 -47.93
C ALA A 8 8.45 44.60 -46.42
N VAL A 9 7.48 44.82 -45.57
CA VAL A 9 7.58 44.62 -44.13
C VAL A 9 7.27 43.14 -43.84
N ALA A 10 8.29 42.37 -43.45
CA ALA A 10 8.10 41.01 -42.98
C ALA A 10 7.74 41.04 -41.50
N LEU A 11 6.45 40.73 -41.19
CA LEU A 11 6.05 40.44 -39.81
C LEU A 11 6.57 39.04 -39.40
N GLY A 12 7.58 39.01 -38.56
CA GLY A 12 8.02 37.80 -37.89
C GLY A 12 7.07 37.37 -36.79
N LEU A 13 6.29 36.30 -37.02
CA LEU A 13 5.53 35.62 -35.97
C LEU A 13 6.52 34.83 -35.10
N SER A 14 6.86 35.37 -33.94
CA SER A 14 7.55 34.61 -32.90
C SER A 14 6.56 33.68 -32.20
N ALA A 15 6.56 32.40 -32.59
CA ALA A 15 5.87 31.36 -31.83
C ALA A 15 6.57 31.16 -30.49
N ALA A 16 5.99 31.61 -29.41
CA ALA A 16 6.41 31.28 -28.07
C ALA A 16 6.20 29.78 -27.84
N VAL A 17 7.27 28.99 -27.89
CA VAL A 17 7.25 27.59 -27.44
C VAL A 17 7.09 27.64 -25.92
N ALA A 18 5.86 27.42 -25.45
CA ALA A 18 5.61 27.19 -24.03
C ALA A 18 6.33 25.89 -23.65
N SER A 19 7.46 26.02 -22.97
CA SER A 19 8.13 24.90 -22.32
C SER A 19 7.12 24.27 -21.35
N ALA A 20 6.58 23.10 -21.67
CA ALA A 20 5.81 22.32 -20.73
C ALA A 20 6.76 21.96 -19.57
N SER A 21 6.73 22.76 -18.51
CA SER A 21 7.38 22.41 -17.25
C SER A 21 6.83 21.04 -16.86
N GLY A 22 7.68 20.02 -16.80
CA GLY A 22 7.29 18.67 -16.40
C GLY A 22 6.49 18.78 -15.10
N ALA A 23 5.24 18.29 -15.12
CA ALA A 23 4.34 18.41 -13.98
C ALA A 23 5.05 17.85 -12.74
N ALA A 24 5.22 18.70 -11.74
CA ALA A 24 5.80 18.26 -10.47
C ALA A 24 4.84 17.22 -9.86
N PHE A 25 5.34 16.11 -9.39
CA PHE A 25 4.56 15.11 -8.64
C PHE A 25 3.78 15.84 -7.52
N PRO A 26 2.46 15.85 -7.53
CA PRO A 26 1.69 16.67 -6.59
C PRO A 26 1.90 16.17 -5.16
N LYS A 27 1.88 17.09 -4.20
CA LYS A 27 2.01 16.76 -2.77
C LYS A 27 0.75 16.05 -2.25
N ARG A 28 -0.40 16.43 -2.77
CA ARG A 28 -1.71 15.87 -2.46
C ARG A 28 -2.38 15.39 -3.74
N VAL A 29 -2.85 14.16 -3.73
CA VAL A 29 -3.62 13.56 -4.83
C VAL A 29 -5.01 13.26 -4.33
N ALA A 30 -6.02 13.94 -4.86
CA ALA A 30 -7.41 13.71 -4.50
C ALA A 30 -7.89 12.33 -4.97
N LEU A 31 -8.64 11.67 -4.13
CA LEU A 31 -9.42 10.47 -4.43
C LEU A 31 -10.90 10.88 -4.60
N PRO A 32 -11.76 10.01 -5.13
CA PRO A 32 -13.20 10.29 -5.15
C PRO A 32 -13.75 10.59 -3.77
N ASP A 33 -14.70 11.51 -3.68
CA ASP A 33 -15.41 11.79 -2.43
C ASP A 33 -16.17 10.55 -1.95
N GLY A 34 -16.24 10.35 -0.63
CA GLY A 34 -16.89 9.19 -0.03
C GLY A 34 -16.16 7.86 -0.22
N PHE A 35 -14.92 7.86 -0.74
CA PHE A 35 -14.21 6.63 -1.15
C PHE A 35 -13.82 5.71 0.01
N GLN A 36 -13.56 6.25 1.19
CA GLN A 36 -13.12 5.51 2.39
C GLN A 36 -11.94 4.57 2.10
N PRO A 37 -10.78 5.12 1.75
CA PRO A 37 -9.62 4.34 1.34
C PRO A 37 -8.91 3.68 2.52
N GLU A 38 -8.10 2.63 2.21
CA GLU A 38 -7.21 2.02 3.20
C GLU A 38 -5.83 1.69 2.63
N GLY A 39 -5.71 0.77 1.66
CA GLY A 39 -4.45 0.34 1.07
C GLY A 39 -4.02 1.19 -0.11
N ILE A 40 -2.70 1.29 -0.29
CA ILE A 40 -2.07 1.85 -1.48
C ILE A 40 -0.99 0.92 -1.98
N ALA A 41 -0.92 0.75 -3.31
CA ALA A 41 0.20 0.10 -3.99
C ALA A 41 0.66 0.96 -5.17
N THR A 42 1.95 0.91 -5.50
CA THR A 42 2.50 1.59 -6.66
C THR A 42 3.02 0.60 -7.70
N ALA A 43 2.92 0.95 -8.97
CA ALA A 43 3.56 0.24 -10.05
C ALA A 43 4.01 1.24 -11.11
N ALA A 44 5.32 1.36 -11.32
CA ALA A 44 5.89 2.43 -12.12
C ALA A 44 5.39 3.81 -11.65
N GLU A 45 4.86 4.64 -12.53
CA GLU A 45 4.31 5.96 -12.19
C GLU A 45 2.82 5.93 -11.83
N GLN A 46 2.24 4.74 -11.63
CA GLN A 46 0.85 4.58 -11.22
C GLN A 46 0.74 4.21 -9.75
N PHE A 47 -0.40 4.53 -9.16
CA PHE A 47 -0.79 4.06 -7.85
C PHE A 47 -2.21 3.49 -7.89
N PHE A 48 -2.49 2.59 -6.97
CA PHE A 48 -3.79 1.96 -6.74
C PHE A 48 -4.19 2.19 -5.30
N VAL A 49 -5.47 2.49 -5.08
CA VAL A 49 -6.04 2.68 -3.74
C VAL A 49 -7.36 1.94 -3.65
N GLY A 50 -7.55 1.19 -2.57
CA GLY A 50 -8.74 0.39 -2.33
C GLY A 50 -9.78 1.10 -1.45
N SER A 51 -11.07 0.84 -1.70
CA SER A 51 -12.18 1.29 -0.87
C SER A 51 -12.63 0.18 0.07
N ILE A 52 -12.63 0.46 1.38
CA ILE A 52 -13.07 -0.48 2.41
C ILE A 52 -14.51 -0.97 2.18
N PRO A 53 -15.54 -0.09 2.07
CA PRO A 53 -16.92 -0.53 2.06
C PRO A 53 -17.38 -1.14 0.74
N THR A 54 -16.68 -0.86 -0.35
CA THR A 54 -17.20 -1.18 -1.69
C THR A 54 -16.33 -2.13 -2.49
N GLY A 55 -15.08 -2.33 -2.07
CA GLY A 55 -14.09 -3.10 -2.84
C GLY A 55 -13.69 -2.46 -4.15
N ALA A 56 -14.08 -1.19 -4.39
CA ALA A 56 -13.63 -0.44 -5.55
C ALA A 56 -12.12 -0.18 -5.48
N VAL A 57 -11.47 -0.14 -6.63
CA VAL A 57 -10.05 0.26 -6.73
C VAL A 57 -9.94 1.47 -7.65
N TYR A 58 -9.34 2.54 -7.13
CA TYR A 58 -8.95 3.70 -7.90
C TYR A 58 -7.52 3.54 -8.41
N ARG A 59 -7.26 3.88 -9.67
CA ARG A 59 -5.93 3.95 -10.26
C ARG A 59 -5.63 5.39 -10.69
N GLY A 60 -4.48 5.90 -10.29
CA GLY A 60 -4.05 7.24 -10.67
C GLY A 60 -2.59 7.31 -11.08
N SER A 61 -2.21 8.42 -11.67
CA SER A 61 -0.83 8.75 -12.02
C SER A 61 -0.17 9.53 -10.90
N LEU A 62 0.93 9.04 -10.37
CA LEU A 62 1.75 9.76 -9.39
C LEU A 62 2.28 11.07 -9.94
N ARG A 63 2.57 11.12 -11.25
CA ARG A 63 3.10 12.31 -11.92
C ARG A 63 2.09 13.44 -11.98
N THR A 64 0.83 13.14 -12.36
CA THR A 64 -0.19 14.17 -12.62
C THR A 64 -1.22 14.30 -11.52
N GLY A 65 -1.35 13.33 -10.63
CA GLY A 65 -2.41 13.24 -9.63
C GLY A 65 -3.79 12.92 -10.19
N LYS A 66 -3.91 12.65 -11.50
CA LYS A 66 -5.19 12.31 -12.14
C LYS A 66 -5.37 10.80 -12.21
N GLY A 67 -6.61 10.36 -12.14
CA GLY A 67 -6.96 8.95 -12.24
C GLY A 67 -8.44 8.70 -12.39
N ALA A 68 -8.82 7.44 -12.31
CA ALA A 68 -10.20 6.97 -12.40
C ALA A 68 -10.37 5.65 -11.64
N VAL A 69 -11.62 5.28 -11.37
CA VAL A 69 -11.95 3.97 -10.82
C VAL A 69 -11.60 2.90 -11.86
N LEU A 70 -10.69 2.00 -11.49
CA LEU A 70 -10.25 0.86 -12.29
C LEU A 70 -11.15 -0.35 -12.08
N VAL A 71 -11.45 -0.66 -10.81
CA VAL A 71 -12.38 -1.72 -10.43
C VAL A 71 -13.60 -1.06 -9.80
N PRO A 72 -14.79 -1.20 -10.40
CA PRO A 72 -16.00 -0.62 -9.84
C PRO A 72 -16.40 -1.29 -8.52
N ALA A 73 -17.20 -0.58 -7.73
CA ALA A 73 -17.80 -1.10 -6.50
C ALA A 73 -18.57 -2.40 -6.76
N GLN A 74 -18.42 -3.37 -5.87
CA GLN A 74 -19.10 -4.67 -5.97
C GLN A 74 -19.57 -5.13 -4.59
N THR A 75 -20.86 -5.53 -4.50
CA THR A 75 -21.42 -6.08 -3.27
C THR A 75 -20.61 -7.29 -2.79
N GLY A 76 -20.35 -7.36 -1.48
CA GLY A 76 -19.62 -8.45 -0.84
C GLY A 76 -18.11 -8.42 -1.09
N ARG A 77 -17.58 -7.27 -1.53
CA ARG A 77 -16.14 -7.01 -1.64
C ARG A 77 -15.72 -5.88 -0.71
N SER A 78 -14.47 -5.97 -0.28
CA SER A 78 -13.74 -4.93 0.44
C SER A 78 -12.33 -4.88 -0.13
N ALA A 79 -11.69 -3.72 -0.13
CA ALA A 79 -10.31 -3.58 -0.57
C ALA A 79 -9.54 -2.85 0.54
N ILE A 80 -8.74 -3.63 1.27
CA ILE A 80 -7.91 -3.20 2.39
C ILE A 80 -6.48 -3.07 1.88
N GLY A 81 -5.49 -3.70 2.50
CA GLY A 81 -4.11 -3.68 2.02
C GLY A 81 -3.97 -4.29 0.62
N MET A 82 -2.96 -3.83 -0.12
CA MET A 82 -2.76 -4.28 -1.50
C MET A 82 -1.31 -4.20 -1.93
N GLU A 83 -0.96 -5.05 -2.90
CA GLU A 83 0.36 -5.08 -3.54
C GLU A 83 0.23 -5.27 -5.05
N ALA A 84 1.02 -4.50 -5.83
CA ALA A 84 1.08 -4.61 -7.27
C ALA A 84 2.34 -5.37 -7.70
N ASP A 85 2.16 -6.50 -8.37
CA ASP A 85 3.26 -7.32 -8.88
C ASP A 85 2.97 -7.92 -10.26
N ARG A 86 3.93 -7.78 -11.18
CA ARG A 86 3.88 -8.40 -12.52
C ARG A 86 2.54 -8.22 -13.24
N GLY A 87 2.00 -6.99 -13.24
CA GLY A 87 0.73 -6.65 -13.89
C GLY A 87 -0.53 -7.12 -13.14
N ARG A 88 -0.39 -7.56 -11.89
CA ARG A 88 -1.49 -7.97 -11.01
C ARG A 88 -1.53 -7.12 -9.78
N LEU A 89 -2.73 -6.84 -9.31
CA LEU A 89 -2.99 -6.21 -8.03
C LEU A 89 -3.60 -7.25 -7.10
N PHE A 90 -2.88 -7.62 -6.05
CA PHE A 90 -3.35 -8.47 -4.97
C PHE A 90 -3.98 -7.60 -3.91
N VAL A 91 -5.17 -7.96 -3.44
CA VAL A 91 -5.98 -7.14 -2.53
C VAL A 91 -6.50 -8.01 -1.39
N ALA A 92 -6.24 -7.58 -0.17
CA ALA A 92 -6.80 -8.15 1.04
C ALA A 92 -8.27 -7.71 1.20
N GLY A 93 -9.16 -8.64 1.52
CA GLY A 93 -10.61 -8.43 1.48
C GLY A 93 -11.26 -8.20 2.85
N GLY A 94 -10.51 -7.86 3.89
CA GLY A 94 -11.04 -7.54 5.21
C GLY A 94 -11.91 -8.65 5.81
N GLN A 95 -13.05 -8.26 6.34
CA GLN A 95 -14.02 -9.19 6.96
C GLN A 95 -14.63 -10.21 5.98
N THR A 96 -14.47 -10.03 4.67
CA THR A 96 -14.94 -11.02 3.69
C THR A 96 -14.16 -12.33 3.74
N GLY A 97 -12.99 -12.33 4.40
CA GLY A 97 -12.10 -13.48 4.48
C GLY A 97 -11.48 -13.87 3.12
N LYS A 98 -11.48 -12.97 2.15
CA LYS A 98 -11.06 -13.25 0.76
C LYS A 98 -9.84 -12.47 0.36
N ALA A 99 -9.17 -12.97 -0.68
CA ALA A 99 -8.22 -12.22 -1.50
C ALA A 99 -8.81 -12.03 -2.90
N PHE A 100 -8.62 -10.83 -3.45
CA PHE A 100 -9.00 -10.50 -4.82
C PHE A 100 -7.75 -10.20 -5.62
N ILE A 101 -7.67 -10.70 -6.85
CA ILE A 101 -6.56 -10.44 -7.75
C ILE A 101 -7.10 -9.85 -9.03
N TYR A 102 -6.61 -8.66 -9.38
CA TYR A 102 -7.05 -7.91 -10.55
C TYR A 102 -5.90 -7.72 -11.54
N ASP A 103 -6.22 -7.55 -12.80
CA ASP A 103 -5.30 -7.02 -13.81
C ASP A 103 -5.10 -5.51 -13.59
N THR A 104 -3.87 -5.05 -13.48
CA THR A 104 -3.57 -3.63 -13.20
C THR A 104 -3.89 -2.68 -14.34
N THR A 105 -4.08 -3.19 -15.56
CA THR A 105 -4.38 -2.40 -16.75
C THR A 105 -5.88 -2.28 -16.98
N THR A 106 -6.60 -3.40 -16.88
CA THR A 106 -8.02 -3.50 -17.25
C THR A 106 -8.98 -3.51 -16.06
N GLY A 107 -8.50 -3.81 -14.85
CA GLY A 107 -9.34 -4.02 -13.67
C GLY A 107 -10.09 -5.36 -13.67
N THR A 108 -9.85 -6.21 -14.66
CA THR A 108 -10.50 -7.52 -14.76
C THR A 108 -10.13 -8.38 -13.55
N THR A 109 -11.11 -9.04 -12.94
CA THR A 109 -10.87 -10.01 -11.86
C THR A 109 -10.19 -11.25 -12.44
N LEU A 110 -8.93 -11.46 -12.09
CA LEU A 110 -8.13 -12.62 -12.52
C LEU A 110 -8.37 -13.83 -11.61
N ALA A 111 -8.56 -13.58 -10.31
CA ALA A 111 -8.85 -14.61 -9.33
C ALA A 111 -9.53 -14.03 -8.09
N MET A 112 -10.26 -14.88 -7.39
CA MET A 112 -10.74 -14.67 -6.03
C MET A 112 -10.43 -15.93 -5.24
N ARG A 113 -9.91 -15.78 -4.02
CA ARG A 113 -9.58 -16.90 -3.13
C ARG A 113 -10.18 -16.66 -1.76
N THR A 114 -10.81 -17.68 -1.23
CA THR A 114 -11.21 -17.70 0.19
C THR A 114 -10.00 -18.07 1.01
N LEU A 115 -9.59 -17.19 1.91
CA LEU A 115 -8.47 -17.36 2.83
C LEU A 115 -8.98 -17.82 4.20
N ALA A 116 -10.09 -17.24 4.66
CA ALA A 116 -10.74 -17.56 5.92
C ALA A 116 -12.24 -17.70 5.75
N THR A 117 -12.84 -18.50 6.61
CA THR A 117 -14.30 -18.66 6.73
C THR A 117 -14.75 -18.36 8.16
N GLY A 118 -16.02 -18.00 8.31
CA GLY A 118 -16.63 -17.68 9.62
C GLY A 118 -16.29 -16.28 10.12
N ALA A 119 -16.91 -15.93 11.25
CA ALA A 119 -16.68 -14.66 11.93
C ALA A 119 -15.28 -14.59 12.58
N GLY A 120 -14.85 -13.39 12.99
CA GLY A 120 -13.57 -13.19 13.67
C GLY A 120 -12.37 -13.34 12.73
N THR A 121 -12.48 -12.83 11.51
CA THR A 121 -11.37 -12.65 10.55
C THR A 121 -11.35 -11.21 10.05
N PHE A 122 -10.17 -10.69 9.82
CA PHE A 122 -9.95 -9.45 9.07
C PHE A 122 -8.65 -9.60 8.28
N VAL A 123 -8.79 -10.04 7.03
CA VAL A 123 -7.65 -10.15 6.10
C VAL A 123 -7.19 -8.74 5.77
N ASN A 124 -6.07 -8.33 6.36
CA ASN A 124 -5.71 -6.92 6.43
C ASN A 124 -4.75 -6.48 5.32
N ASP A 125 -3.59 -7.10 5.23
CA ASP A 125 -2.56 -6.65 4.30
C ASP A 125 -1.96 -7.81 3.53
N VAL A 126 -1.15 -7.49 2.50
CA VAL A 126 -0.57 -8.48 1.60
C VAL A 126 0.83 -8.08 1.16
N VAL A 127 1.73 -9.05 1.11
CA VAL A 127 3.03 -8.94 0.43
C VAL A 127 3.17 -10.04 -0.60
N VAL A 128 3.75 -9.70 -1.76
CA VAL A 128 4.00 -10.63 -2.85
C VAL A 128 5.49 -10.96 -2.93
N THR A 129 5.81 -12.24 -2.77
CA THR A 129 7.16 -12.78 -2.99
C THR A 129 7.24 -13.47 -4.35
N LYS A 130 8.41 -13.97 -4.71
CA LYS A 130 8.60 -14.71 -5.96
C LYS A 130 7.64 -15.91 -6.11
N THR A 131 7.29 -16.58 -4.98
CA THR A 131 6.59 -17.88 -4.98
C THR A 131 5.22 -17.85 -4.30
N ALA A 132 4.87 -16.79 -3.61
CA ALA A 132 3.59 -16.70 -2.90
C ALA A 132 3.18 -15.25 -2.64
N ALA A 133 1.87 -15.00 -2.55
CA ALA A 133 1.29 -13.87 -1.85
C ALA A 133 0.94 -14.30 -0.42
N TRP A 134 1.32 -13.47 0.55
CA TRP A 134 1.11 -13.69 1.97
C TRP A 134 0.17 -12.62 2.51
N PHE A 135 -0.90 -13.05 3.18
CA PHE A 135 -1.91 -12.16 3.73
C PHE A 135 -1.94 -12.26 5.25
N THR A 136 -2.06 -11.12 5.92
CA THR A 136 -2.25 -11.05 7.36
C THR A 136 -3.72 -11.21 7.75
N ASP A 137 -3.96 -11.63 9.00
CA ASP A 137 -5.28 -11.55 9.63
C ASP A 137 -5.13 -10.84 10.98
N SER A 138 -5.82 -9.72 11.16
CA SER A 138 -5.67 -8.91 12.38
C SER A 138 -6.36 -9.53 13.61
N PHE A 139 -7.26 -10.49 13.43
CA PHE A 139 -7.97 -11.13 14.52
C PHE A 139 -7.53 -12.57 14.81
N ARG A 140 -6.70 -13.14 13.93
CA ARG A 140 -6.19 -14.51 14.06
C ARG A 140 -4.67 -14.52 14.01
N PRO A 141 -3.99 -15.33 14.83
CA PRO A 141 -2.53 -15.44 14.82
C PRO A 141 -2.02 -16.27 13.64
N VAL A 142 -2.39 -15.89 12.41
CA VAL A 142 -2.06 -16.63 11.19
C VAL A 142 -1.66 -15.71 10.06
N LEU A 143 -0.92 -16.27 9.09
CA LEU A 143 -0.80 -15.74 7.74
C LEU A 143 -1.45 -16.71 6.76
N TYR A 144 -2.10 -16.19 5.73
CA TYR A 144 -2.58 -17.01 4.63
C TYR A 144 -1.59 -16.97 3.48
N ARG A 145 -1.27 -18.11 2.93
CA ARG A 145 -0.37 -18.25 1.80
C ARG A 145 -1.15 -18.67 0.56
N LEU A 146 -1.11 -17.83 -0.47
CA LEU A 146 -1.55 -18.14 -1.82
C LEU A 146 -0.31 -18.38 -2.69
N PRO A 147 -0.02 -19.63 -3.08
CA PRO A 147 1.15 -19.90 -3.91
C PRO A 147 1.02 -19.25 -5.28
N LEU A 148 2.14 -18.81 -5.83
CA LEU A 148 2.24 -18.20 -7.14
C LEU A 148 3.04 -19.12 -8.07
N GLY A 149 2.47 -19.41 -9.22
CA GLY A 149 3.13 -20.09 -10.32
C GLY A 149 3.99 -19.14 -11.16
N PRO A 150 4.45 -19.60 -12.32
CA PRO A 150 5.22 -18.79 -13.25
C PRO A 150 4.53 -17.46 -13.55
N ASN A 151 5.32 -16.39 -13.69
CA ASN A 151 4.84 -15.02 -13.96
C ASN A 151 3.84 -14.47 -12.92
N GLY A 152 3.88 -14.96 -11.66
CA GLY A 152 3.00 -14.47 -10.59
C GLY A 152 1.54 -14.94 -10.71
N ARG A 153 1.25 -15.99 -11.47
CA ARG A 153 -0.10 -16.53 -11.60
C ARG A 153 -0.59 -17.10 -10.29
N PRO A 154 -1.73 -16.63 -9.75
CA PRO A 154 -2.25 -17.16 -8.48
C PRO A 154 -2.64 -18.63 -8.60
N GLY A 155 -2.23 -19.44 -7.63
CA GLY A 155 -2.58 -20.85 -7.53
C GLY A 155 -4.09 -21.09 -7.38
N ALA A 156 -4.50 -22.36 -7.49
CA ALA A 156 -5.90 -22.78 -7.28
C ALA A 156 -6.35 -22.53 -5.82
N GLN A 157 -7.66 -22.53 -5.58
CA GLN A 157 -8.23 -22.42 -4.23
C GLN A 157 -7.70 -23.52 -3.30
N SER A 158 -7.56 -24.74 -3.79
CA SER A 158 -7.05 -25.89 -3.02
C SER A 158 -5.60 -25.78 -2.60
N ALA A 159 -4.85 -24.84 -3.18
CA ALA A 159 -3.45 -24.59 -2.87
C ALA A 159 -3.25 -23.50 -1.80
N VAL A 160 -4.34 -22.81 -1.39
CA VAL A 160 -4.28 -21.85 -0.29
C VAL A 160 -4.01 -22.59 1.01
N THR A 161 -3.04 -22.11 1.79
CA THR A 161 -2.68 -22.69 3.09
C THR A 161 -2.65 -21.63 4.18
N THR A 162 -2.86 -22.06 5.42
CA THR A 162 -2.75 -21.23 6.62
C THR A 162 -1.45 -21.54 7.32
N LEU A 163 -0.67 -20.51 7.66
CA LEU A 163 0.55 -20.59 8.43
C LEU A 163 0.29 -20.04 9.83
N GLN A 164 0.30 -20.90 10.84
CA GLN A 164 0.13 -20.51 12.23
C GLN A 164 1.37 -19.74 12.72
N LEU A 165 1.15 -18.56 13.30
CA LEU A 165 2.23 -17.82 13.97
C LEU A 165 2.52 -18.43 15.33
N SER A 166 3.81 -18.52 15.66
CA SER A 166 4.32 -19.10 16.90
C SER A 166 5.56 -18.34 17.37
N GLY A 167 6.12 -18.70 18.53
CA GLY A 167 7.32 -18.07 19.05
C GLY A 167 7.03 -16.80 19.87
N GLU A 168 7.69 -15.67 19.56
CA GLU A 168 7.61 -14.46 20.38
C GLU A 168 6.37 -13.61 20.13
N PHE A 169 5.65 -13.83 19.04
CA PHE A 169 4.35 -13.18 18.80
C PHE A 169 3.30 -13.76 19.76
N GLN A 170 2.55 -12.87 20.41
CA GLN A 170 1.45 -13.23 21.30
C GLN A 170 0.20 -12.47 20.87
N GLN A 171 -0.84 -13.20 20.52
CA GLN A 171 -2.15 -12.62 20.21
C GLN A 171 -2.70 -11.88 21.41
N GLN A 172 -3.23 -10.68 21.19
CA GLN A 172 -3.88 -9.83 22.18
C GLN A 172 -5.32 -9.53 21.73
N ASP A 173 -6.10 -8.86 22.57
CA ASP A 173 -7.39 -8.32 22.17
C ASP A 173 -7.24 -7.20 21.14
N GLY A 174 -8.18 -7.09 20.20
CA GLY A 174 -8.19 -6.07 19.17
C GLY A 174 -7.36 -6.41 17.92
N PHE A 175 -6.94 -5.38 17.19
CA PHE A 175 -6.16 -5.51 15.95
C PHE A 175 -4.71 -5.88 16.27
N ASN A 176 -4.30 -7.05 15.78
CA ASN A 176 -2.96 -7.58 15.98
C ASN A 176 -2.09 -7.42 14.73
N VAL A 177 -1.89 -8.51 13.97
CA VAL A 177 -1.05 -8.46 12.76
C VAL A 177 -1.73 -7.58 11.72
N ASN A 178 -1.06 -6.51 11.33
CA ASN A 178 -1.56 -5.55 10.37
C ASN A 178 -0.66 -5.58 9.12
N GLY A 179 0.21 -4.59 8.94
CA GLY A 179 1.11 -4.52 7.80
C GLY A 179 2.08 -5.70 7.71
N ILE A 180 2.41 -6.08 6.49
CA ILE A 180 3.37 -7.15 6.18
C ILE A 180 4.25 -6.73 5.01
N ASP A 181 5.54 -7.09 5.10
CA ASP A 181 6.47 -7.00 3.98
C ASP A 181 7.49 -8.15 4.04
N ALA A 182 8.33 -8.29 3.02
CA ALA A 182 9.27 -9.38 2.90
C ALA A 182 10.66 -8.91 2.50
N THR A 183 11.68 -9.67 2.92
CA THR A 183 13.01 -9.51 2.31
C THR A 183 12.95 -9.82 0.81
N SER A 184 13.80 -9.19 0.03
CA SER A 184 13.81 -9.29 -1.45
C SER A 184 13.94 -10.74 -1.98
N ASN A 185 14.53 -11.63 -1.19
CA ASN A 185 14.61 -13.05 -1.50
C ASN A 185 13.37 -13.85 -1.03
N GLY A 186 12.44 -13.22 -0.32
CA GLY A 186 11.25 -13.87 0.26
C GLY A 186 11.53 -14.83 1.41
N GLY A 187 12.77 -14.86 1.92
CA GLY A 187 13.21 -15.79 2.97
C GLY A 187 12.78 -15.41 4.38
N THR A 188 12.37 -14.17 4.58
CA THR A 188 11.86 -13.65 5.86
C THR A 188 10.74 -12.67 5.59
N LEU A 189 9.62 -12.82 6.31
CA LEU A 189 8.56 -11.83 6.34
C LEU A 189 8.75 -10.92 7.55
N VAL A 190 8.29 -9.69 7.45
CA VAL A 190 8.24 -8.72 8.54
C VAL A 190 6.78 -8.33 8.76
N ILE A 191 6.33 -8.30 9.99
CA ILE A 191 4.98 -7.90 10.36
C ILE A 191 5.01 -6.88 11.49
N VAL A 192 3.98 -6.04 11.55
CA VAL A 192 3.71 -5.14 12.66
C VAL A 192 2.50 -5.62 13.45
N GLN A 193 2.56 -5.55 14.77
CA GLN A 193 1.43 -5.78 15.66
C GLN A 193 0.90 -4.43 16.16
N SER A 194 -0.27 -4.01 15.67
CA SER A 194 -0.81 -2.66 15.89
C SER A 194 -1.00 -2.31 17.36
N ASN A 195 -1.66 -3.18 18.12
CA ASN A 195 -2.04 -2.94 19.50
C ASN A 195 -0.85 -2.90 20.49
N THR A 196 0.27 -3.55 20.15
CA THR A 196 1.48 -3.54 21.00
C THR A 196 2.57 -2.62 20.49
N GLY A 197 2.51 -2.19 19.22
CA GLY A 197 3.56 -1.43 18.56
C GLY A 197 4.85 -2.20 18.36
N LYS A 198 4.79 -3.54 18.34
CA LYS A 198 5.94 -4.42 18.14
C LYS A 198 6.08 -4.84 16.69
N LEU A 199 7.30 -5.09 16.29
CA LEU A 199 7.67 -5.64 14.98
C LEU A 199 8.20 -7.05 15.17
N PHE A 200 7.90 -7.92 14.20
CA PHE A 200 8.41 -9.30 14.21
C PHE A 200 8.92 -9.71 12.84
N THR A 201 9.95 -10.52 12.82
CA THR A 201 10.26 -11.38 11.67
C THR A 201 9.44 -12.66 11.77
N VAL A 202 9.05 -13.21 10.61
CA VAL A 202 8.34 -14.48 10.49
C VAL A 202 9.09 -15.38 9.53
N ASN A 203 9.35 -16.61 9.92
CA ASN A 203 9.84 -17.64 9.02
C ASN A 203 8.68 -18.14 8.15
N PRO A 204 8.72 -17.97 6.82
CA PRO A 204 7.57 -18.32 5.94
C PRO A 204 7.32 -19.83 5.81
N THR A 205 8.23 -20.68 6.31
CA THR A 205 8.05 -22.13 6.28
C THR A 205 7.41 -22.66 7.57
N SER A 206 7.82 -22.12 8.73
CA SER A 206 7.40 -22.67 10.03
C SER A 206 6.42 -21.76 10.78
N GLY A 207 6.26 -20.49 10.41
CA GLY A 207 5.48 -19.50 11.16
C GLY A 207 6.16 -19.01 12.44
N ALA A 208 7.40 -19.44 12.70
CA ALA A 208 8.14 -19.01 13.87
C ALA A 208 8.46 -17.51 13.78
N THR A 209 8.07 -16.78 14.83
CA THR A 209 8.26 -15.33 14.94
C THR A 209 9.38 -14.99 15.91
N ARG A 210 10.05 -13.88 15.65
CA ARG A 210 11.03 -13.27 16.55
C ARG A 210 10.85 -11.77 16.55
N ALA A 211 10.81 -11.16 17.72
CA ALA A 211 10.70 -9.71 17.86
C ALA A 211 11.94 -9.01 17.25
N ILE A 212 11.67 -7.86 16.66
CA ILE A 212 12.70 -6.92 16.22
C ILE A 212 12.88 -5.91 17.34
N ASP A 213 14.01 -5.95 18.04
CA ASP A 213 14.31 -5.05 19.13
C ASP A 213 14.67 -3.65 18.61
N LEU A 214 13.92 -2.64 19.04
CA LEU A 214 14.14 -1.23 18.73
C LEU A 214 14.74 -0.46 19.92
N GLY A 215 15.20 -1.15 20.96
CA GLY A 215 15.65 -0.56 22.21
C GLY A 215 14.48 0.02 23.03
N ALA A 216 14.57 1.27 23.43
CA ALA A 216 13.50 1.95 24.15
C ALA A 216 12.33 2.43 23.25
N GLU A 217 12.44 2.24 21.94
CA GLU A 217 11.47 2.70 20.97
C GLU A 217 10.44 1.63 20.62
N SER A 218 9.27 2.05 20.16
CA SER A 218 8.22 1.20 19.62
C SER A 218 7.46 1.93 18.52
N VAL A 219 6.57 1.24 17.84
CA VAL A 219 5.71 1.79 16.76
C VAL A 219 4.23 1.59 17.08
N PRO A 220 3.71 2.22 18.18
CA PRO A 220 2.30 2.06 18.54
C PRO A 220 1.38 2.52 17.41
N ASN A 221 0.23 1.85 17.30
CA ASN A 221 -0.70 2.03 16.19
C ASN A 221 -0.03 1.79 14.82
N GLY A 222 0.93 0.86 14.79
CA GLY A 222 1.58 0.45 13.54
C GLY A 222 0.55 -0.17 12.61
N ASP A 223 0.52 0.31 11.35
CA ASP A 223 -0.42 -0.08 10.31
C ASP A 223 0.33 -0.66 9.11
N GLY A 224 0.17 -0.17 7.91
CA GLY A 224 0.95 -0.62 6.77
C GLY A 224 2.45 -0.40 6.95
N ILE A 225 3.25 -1.30 6.40
CA ILE A 225 4.73 -1.23 6.44
C ILE A 225 5.32 -1.34 5.04
N LEU A 226 6.53 -0.81 4.86
CA LEU A 226 7.30 -0.91 3.63
C LEU A 226 8.76 -1.20 3.96
N LEU A 227 9.31 -2.29 3.46
CA LEU A 227 10.71 -2.71 3.67
C LEU A 227 11.54 -2.54 2.40
N GLU A 228 12.51 -1.65 2.43
CA GLU A 228 13.48 -1.47 1.34
C GLU A 228 14.89 -1.79 1.81
N GLY A 229 15.37 -2.96 1.47
CA GLY A 229 16.64 -3.47 1.95
C GLY A 229 16.64 -3.60 3.48
N LEU A 230 17.40 -2.75 4.17
CA LEU A 230 17.43 -2.67 5.63
C LEU A 230 16.72 -1.40 6.19
N THR A 231 15.96 -0.71 5.37
CA THR A 231 15.14 0.41 5.81
C THR A 231 13.68 -0.03 5.87
N LEU A 232 13.06 0.08 7.04
CA LEU A 232 11.65 -0.20 7.26
C LEU A 232 10.92 1.12 7.53
N TYR A 233 9.82 1.34 6.81
CA TYR A 233 8.86 2.39 7.09
C TYR A 233 7.64 1.77 7.73
N VAL A 234 7.14 2.35 8.81
CA VAL A 234 5.95 1.90 9.54
C VAL A 234 5.00 3.07 9.68
N VAL A 235 3.83 2.96 9.11
CA VAL A 235 2.77 3.94 9.33
C VAL A 235 2.24 3.81 10.75
N GLN A 236 2.20 4.91 11.48
CA GLN A 236 1.58 4.99 12.81
C GLN A 236 0.32 5.83 12.69
N ASN A 237 -0.80 5.17 12.36
CA ASN A 237 -2.01 5.79 11.83
C ASN A 237 -2.59 6.88 12.75
N GLN A 238 -2.88 6.57 14.01
CA GLN A 238 -3.45 7.53 14.97
C GLN A 238 -2.47 8.65 15.38
N LEU A 239 -1.19 8.49 15.08
CA LEU A 239 -0.15 9.47 15.36
C LEU A 239 0.17 10.36 14.16
N ASN A 240 -0.48 10.15 13.02
CA ASN A 240 -0.27 10.91 11.78
C ASN A 240 1.21 11.01 11.39
N GLN A 241 1.91 9.87 11.39
CA GLN A 241 3.34 9.83 11.08
C GLN A 241 3.76 8.49 10.48
N VAL A 242 4.94 8.50 9.87
CA VAL A 242 5.63 7.30 9.36
C VAL A 242 6.99 7.20 10.06
N ALA A 243 7.20 6.13 10.82
CA ALA A 243 8.50 5.85 11.41
C ALA A 243 9.45 5.27 10.36
N LYS A 244 10.61 5.87 10.18
CA LYS A 244 11.73 5.35 9.38
C LYS A 244 12.71 4.65 10.31
N ILE A 245 12.94 3.37 10.08
CA ILE A 245 13.73 2.49 10.93
C ILE A 245 14.88 1.91 10.11
N ALA A 246 16.10 2.01 10.62
CA ALA A 246 17.24 1.27 10.09
C ALA A 246 17.33 -0.08 10.83
N LEU A 247 17.14 -1.17 10.10
CA LEU A 247 17.32 -2.53 10.59
C LEU A 247 18.79 -2.94 10.46
N ARG A 248 19.24 -3.85 11.33
CA ARG A 248 20.54 -4.50 11.17
C ARG A 248 20.42 -5.78 10.34
N PRO A 249 21.51 -6.23 9.70
CA PRO A 249 21.53 -7.55 9.05
C PRO A 249 21.02 -8.64 10.00
N GLY A 250 20.19 -9.56 9.47
CA GLY A 250 19.49 -10.56 10.26
C GLY A 250 18.18 -10.09 10.88
N LEU A 251 17.83 -8.81 10.76
CA LEU A 251 16.55 -8.20 11.14
C LEU A 251 16.12 -8.45 12.61
N ARG A 252 17.10 -8.66 13.50
CA ARG A 252 16.82 -8.89 14.94
C ARG A 252 16.76 -7.60 15.75
N THR A 253 17.39 -6.56 15.25
CA THR A 253 17.44 -5.26 15.91
C THR A 253 17.31 -4.15 14.88
N GLY A 254 16.83 -3.00 15.33
CA GLY A 254 16.73 -1.80 14.52
C GLY A 254 16.84 -0.53 15.37
N ARG A 255 16.84 0.60 14.70
CA ARG A 255 16.82 1.91 15.34
C ARG A 255 15.89 2.83 14.58
N VAL A 256 14.98 3.49 15.28
CA VAL A 256 14.16 4.57 14.71
C VAL A 256 15.07 5.74 14.37
N LEU A 257 15.15 6.09 13.09
CA LEU A 257 15.98 7.20 12.59
C LEU A 257 15.23 8.53 12.69
N LYS A 258 13.96 8.51 12.32
CA LYS A 258 13.07 9.68 12.36
C LYS A 258 11.61 9.25 12.29
N ARG A 259 10.72 10.15 12.70
CA ARG A 259 9.29 10.08 12.44
C ARG A 259 8.91 11.16 11.43
N ILE A 260 8.43 10.78 10.28
CA ILE A 260 8.04 11.66 9.18
C ILE A 260 6.59 12.04 9.43
N SER A 261 6.32 13.31 9.65
CA SER A 261 4.98 13.87 9.79
C SER A 261 4.74 14.94 8.73
N ASP A 262 3.48 15.18 8.42
CA ASP A 262 3.05 16.23 7.50
C ASP A 262 1.63 16.69 7.89
N ALA A 263 1.34 17.98 7.75
CA ALA A 263 0.02 18.55 8.07
C ALA A 263 -1.12 17.99 7.19
N GLN A 264 -0.80 17.27 6.11
CA GLN A 264 -1.78 16.62 5.25
C GLN A 264 -2.00 15.14 5.58
N LEU A 265 -1.38 14.61 6.64
CA LEU A 265 -1.70 13.29 7.16
C LEU A 265 -2.94 13.38 8.05
N ASP A 266 -3.90 12.51 7.79
CA ASP A 266 -5.16 12.41 8.54
C ASP A 266 -5.55 10.93 8.64
N VAL A 267 -5.06 10.30 9.68
CA VAL A 267 -5.10 8.85 9.92
C VAL A 267 -4.62 8.07 8.68
N PRO A 268 -3.33 8.23 8.31
CA PRO A 268 -2.76 7.44 7.22
C PRO A 268 -2.73 5.96 7.62
N THR A 269 -2.97 5.06 6.69
CA THR A 269 -3.00 3.61 6.96
C THR A 269 -1.86 2.86 6.31
N THR A 270 -1.61 3.10 5.04
CA THR A 270 -0.58 2.39 4.28
C THR A 270 0.30 3.38 3.54
N VAL A 271 1.55 2.99 3.32
CA VAL A 271 2.54 3.76 2.56
C VAL A 271 3.21 2.87 1.54
N ASP A 272 3.42 3.43 0.33
CA ASP A 272 4.26 2.81 -0.68
C ASP A 272 5.20 3.84 -1.32
N ALA A 273 6.20 3.40 -2.07
CA ALA A 273 7.28 4.25 -2.56
C ALA A 273 7.35 4.31 -4.09
N PHE A 274 7.70 5.50 -4.58
CA PHE A 274 8.14 5.69 -5.95
C PHE A 274 9.35 6.62 -6.00
N GLY A 275 10.49 6.10 -6.43
CA GLY A 275 11.75 6.81 -6.42
C GLY A 275 12.16 7.24 -5.00
N SER A 276 12.44 8.52 -4.81
CA SER A 276 12.81 9.10 -3.51
C SER A 276 11.61 9.62 -2.70
N ARG A 277 10.39 9.17 -3.00
CA ARG A 277 9.15 9.65 -2.39
C ARG A 277 8.36 8.50 -1.80
N LEU A 278 7.67 8.79 -0.70
CA LEU A 278 6.63 7.93 -0.14
C LEU A 278 5.26 8.54 -0.48
N TYR A 279 4.28 7.67 -0.61
CA TYR A 279 2.88 8.04 -0.82
C TYR A 279 2.02 7.34 0.23
N ALA A 280 1.43 8.12 1.12
CA ALA A 280 0.58 7.62 2.21
C ALA A 280 -0.89 7.87 1.88
N VAL A 281 -1.72 6.86 1.96
CA VAL A 281 -3.17 7.00 1.82
C VAL A 281 -3.78 7.40 3.16
N ASN A 282 -4.72 8.37 3.16
CA ASN A 282 -5.37 8.85 4.38
C ASN A 282 -6.78 8.26 4.49
N ALA A 283 -6.98 7.36 5.43
CA ALA A 283 -8.27 6.71 5.68
C ALA A 283 -9.23 7.58 6.47
N ARG A 284 -8.72 8.54 7.24
CA ARG A 284 -9.52 9.52 7.99
C ARG A 284 -10.53 8.91 8.96
N PHE A 285 -10.16 7.83 9.65
CA PHE A 285 -11.07 7.09 10.54
C PHE A 285 -11.69 7.93 11.66
N SER A 286 -11.08 9.07 12.00
CA SER A 286 -11.64 10.02 12.96
C SER A 286 -12.71 10.95 12.37
N THR A 287 -12.93 10.90 11.05
CA THR A 287 -13.94 11.70 10.34
C THR A 287 -15.11 10.81 9.94
N ALA A 288 -16.33 11.16 10.34
CA ALA A 288 -17.52 10.42 9.94
C ALA A 288 -17.64 10.39 8.40
N PRO A 289 -17.75 9.21 7.77
CA PRO A 289 -17.83 9.11 6.33
C PRO A 289 -19.20 9.57 5.82
N THR A 290 -19.16 10.42 4.79
CA THR A 290 -20.35 10.86 4.03
C THR A 290 -20.05 10.71 2.53
N PRO A 291 -21.05 10.77 1.65
CA PRO A 291 -20.82 10.75 0.20
C PRO A 291 -19.93 11.89 -0.32
N THR A 292 -19.80 12.98 0.46
CA THR A 292 -18.99 14.16 0.12
C THR A 292 -17.71 14.30 0.93
N THR A 293 -17.40 13.33 1.80
CA THR A 293 -16.15 13.34 2.56
C THR A 293 -14.97 13.20 1.61
N ALA A 294 -14.09 14.20 1.58
CA ALA A 294 -12.91 14.21 0.73
C ALA A 294 -11.82 13.26 1.27
N TYR A 295 -11.19 12.50 0.39
CA TYR A 295 -10.06 11.61 0.68
C TYR A 295 -8.89 11.91 -0.25
N TRP A 296 -7.67 11.56 0.16
CA TRP A 296 -6.47 11.85 -0.63
C TRP A 296 -5.28 10.97 -0.26
N VAL A 297 -4.32 10.94 -1.16
CA VAL A 297 -2.97 10.42 -0.93
C VAL A 297 -2.03 11.60 -0.69
N THR A 298 -1.15 11.48 0.31
CA THR A 298 -0.12 12.48 0.65
C THR A 298 1.25 11.98 0.21
N ARG A 299 1.97 12.80 -0.56
CA ARG A 299 3.38 12.54 -0.88
C ARG A 299 4.27 13.05 0.24
N LEU A 300 5.14 12.19 0.74
CA LEU A 300 6.11 12.46 1.80
C LEU A 300 7.56 12.35 1.27
N PRO A 301 8.53 13.00 1.92
CA PRO A 301 9.95 12.70 1.67
C PRO A 301 10.28 11.30 2.20
N LYS A 302 11.20 10.62 1.53
CA LYS A 302 11.68 9.29 1.93
C LYS A 302 12.84 9.33 2.94
#